data_253673d35111cc9eb1bad186f4ebf709
#
_entry.id   253673d35111cc9eb1bad186f4ebf709
#
_cell.length_a   1.000
_cell.length_b   1.000
_cell.length_c   1.000
_cell.angle_alpha   90.00
_cell.angle_beta   90.00
_cell.angle_gamma   90.00
#
_symmetry.space_group_name_H-M   'P 1'
#
loop_
_entity.id
_entity.type
_entity.pdbx_description
1 polymer ?
#
loop_
_entity_poly.entity_id
_entity_poly.type
_entity_poly.pdbx_seq_one_letter_code
_entity_poly.pdbx_strand_id
1 'polypeptide(L)'
;MVIDTALRHAPPAPITNLFASGALLRNAPPSGHKQDPMLKPKTRIQERNSRTILDAGLEVFAKQGFRGATLDEIAEAAGLSKPNLLYYFPSKDAVYAAILARQLETWLDPLRMIDPLGDPIEEMLAYVRRKLELSRDYPRESRLFANEVLQGASRLLGGIEGPLKALVDEKAAVLQGWMDQGRIARLHPVHLIFSVWSLTQHYADFDVQVRAVLGAGHDPFDAAGEFLDHLFRRTLSV
;
A
#
# COMPACT_ATOMS: atom_id res chain seq x y z
N MET A 1 35.30 12.44 16.66
CA MET A 1 34.73 13.10 15.45
C MET A 1 33.34 12.53 15.28
N VAL A 2 32.35 13.26 15.80
CA VAL A 2 30.94 12.83 15.92
C VAL A 2 30.30 13.09 14.56
N ILE A 3 29.83 12.04 13.87
CA ILE A 3 29.04 12.17 12.65
C ILE A 3 27.57 12.17 13.06
N ASP A 4 26.96 13.28 12.74
CA ASP A 4 25.60 13.72 13.03
C ASP A 4 24.55 12.76 12.41
N THR A 5 23.78 12.11 13.28
CA THR A 5 22.67 11.21 12.91
C THR A 5 21.37 12.01 12.94
N ALA A 6 21.14 12.79 11.88
CA ALA A 6 19.89 13.55 11.74
C ALA A 6 19.34 13.51 10.31
N LEU A 7 18.99 12.31 9.82
CA LEU A 7 18.04 12.17 8.71
C LEU A 7 16.72 11.65 9.27
N ARG A 8 15.99 12.55 9.92
CA ARG A 8 14.62 12.32 10.36
C ARG A 8 13.70 12.23 9.13
N HIS A 9 12.94 11.17 9.11
CA HIS A 9 11.83 10.87 8.23
C HIS A 9 11.01 12.11 7.85
N ALA A 10 11.12 12.55 6.60
CA ALA A 10 10.13 13.40 6.00
C ALA A 10 8.89 12.53 5.72
N PRO A 11 7.68 12.96 6.08
CA PRO A 11 6.47 12.26 5.66
C PRO A 11 6.37 12.27 4.14
N PRO A 12 5.84 11.18 3.51
CA PRO A 12 5.66 11.13 2.06
C PRO A 12 4.82 12.32 1.57
N ALA A 13 5.20 12.84 0.42
CA ALA A 13 4.52 13.98 -0.21
C ALA A 13 3.02 13.72 -0.38
N PRO A 14 2.15 14.75 -0.35
CA PRO A 14 0.71 14.57 -0.41
C PRO A 14 0.30 13.94 -1.74
N ILE A 15 -0.44 12.84 -1.63
CA ILE A 15 -0.99 12.08 -2.75
C ILE A 15 -2.04 12.97 -3.45
N THR A 16 -1.65 13.57 -4.57
CA THR A 16 -2.56 14.36 -5.40
C THR A 16 -2.92 13.52 -6.64
N ASN A 17 -4.19 13.06 -6.69
CA ASN A 17 -4.91 12.63 -7.89
C ASN A 17 -4.60 11.28 -8.57
N LEU A 18 -4.99 10.14 -7.96
CA LEU A 18 -5.29 8.95 -8.76
C LEU A 18 -6.81 8.71 -8.95
N PHE A 19 -7.67 9.38 -8.19
CA PHE A 19 -9.14 9.26 -8.30
C PHE A 19 -9.85 10.51 -8.86
N ALA A 20 -9.12 11.46 -9.44
CA ALA A 20 -9.71 12.63 -10.12
C ALA A 20 -10.24 12.32 -11.54
N SER A 21 -9.98 11.13 -12.08
CA SER A 21 -10.60 10.68 -13.34
C SER A 21 -11.83 9.85 -13.02
N GLY A 22 -13.01 10.45 -13.15
CA GLY A 22 -14.31 9.82 -12.92
C GLY A 22 -14.70 8.74 -13.92
N ALA A 23 -13.92 7.63 -13.95
CA ALA A 23 -14.14 6.50 -14.84
C ALA A 23 -14.90 5.32 -14.23
N LEU A 24 -15.30 5.39 -12.96
CA LEU A 24 -15.92 4.25 -12.27
C LEU A 24 -17.45 4.32 -12.11
N LEU A 25 -18.14 5.29 -12.75
CA LEU A 25 -19.60 5.35 -12.75
C LEU A 25 -20.12 5.78 -14.13
N ARG A 26 -20.03 4.90 -15.13
CA ARG A 26 -20.77 5.06 -16.39
C ARG A 26 -21.55 3.79 -16.73
N ASN A 27 -22.74 3.71 -16.17
CA ASN A 27 -23.91 3.09 -16.82
C ASN A 27 -25.16 3.83 -16.38
N ALA A 28 -25.43 4.98 -17.02
CA ALA A 28 -26.73 5.61 -17.05
C ALA A 28 -26.86 6.42 -18.37
N PRO A 29 -28.03 6.45 -19.03
CA PRO A 29 -28.21 7.06 -20.34
C PRO A 29 -28.16 8.59 -20.31
N PRO A 30 -27.89 9.27 -21.45
CA PRO A 30 -27.57 10.71 -21.47
C PRO A 30 -28.83 11.57 -21.39
N SER A 31 -28.86 12.50 -20.44
CA SER A 31 -29.76 13.64 -20.47
C SER A 31 -29.09 14.88 -19.90
N GLY A 32 -28.91 15.92 -20.71
CA GLY A 32 -28.83 17.31 -20.31
C GLY A 32 -27.45 17.83 -19.90
N HIS A 33 -26.86 18.66 -20.73
CA HIS A 33 -25.69 19.51 -20.45
C HIS A 33 -25.88 20.31 -19.16
N LYS A 34 -25.12 19.95 -18.11
CA LYS A 34 -24.68 20.89 -17.08
C LYS A 34 -23.16 20.72 -16.96
N GLN A 35 -22.44 21.81 -17.12
CA GLN A 35 -20.99 21.90 -16.96
C GLN A 35 -20.61 21.35 -15.58
N ASP A 36 -19.69 20.37 -15.54
CA ASP A 36 -19.09 19.84 -14.32
C ASP A 36 -18.45 21.01 -13.53
N PRO A 37 -18.83 21.24 -12.26
CA PRO A 37 -18.11 22.21 -11.45
C PRO A 37 -16.71 21.68 -11.24
N MET A 38 -15.70 22.43 -11.74
CA MET A 38 -14.28 22.19 -11.44
C MET A 38 -14.13 21.89 -9.94
N LEU A 39 -13.70 20.66 -9.62
CA LEU A 39 -13.43 20.23 -8.26
C LEU A 39 -12.42 21.20 -7.63
N LYS A 40 -12.92 22.09 -6.76
CA LYS A 40 -12.04 22.97 -5.97
C LYS A 40 -11.09 22.11 -5.16
N PRO A 41 -9.79 22.44 -5.10
CA PRO A 41 -8.84 21.71 -4.27
C PRO A 41 -9.35 21.69 -2.82
N LYS A 42 -9.26 20.51 -2.18
CA LYS A 42 -9.68 20.34 -0.78
C LYS A 42 -8.88 21.32 0.10
N THR A 43 -9.57 21.96 1.05
CA THR A 43 -8.88 22.81 2.02
C THR A 43 -8.04 21.95 2.98
N ARG A 44 -7.01 22.54 3.61
CA ARG A 44 -6.19 21.86 4.63
C ARG A 44 -7.03 21.24 5.75
N ILE A 45 -8.14 21.88 6.11
CA ILE A 45 -9.08 21.35 7.12
C ILE A 45 -9.80 20.12 6.59
N GLN A 46 -10.24 20.14 5.34
CA GLN A 46 -10.89 18.99 4.71
C GLN A 46 -9.95 17.80 4.56
N GLU A 47 -8.69 18.03 4.19
CA GLU A 47 -7.67 16.99 4.11
C GLU A 47 -7.38 16.38 5.48
N ARG A 48 -7.24 17.21 6.52
CA ARG A 48 -7.04 16.74 7.89
C ARG A 48 -8.20 15.88 8.37
N ASN A 49 -9.43 16.36 8.22
CA ASN A 49 -10.62 15.62 8.66
C ASN A 49 -10.78 14.30 7.87
N SER A 50 -10.55 14.32 6.55
CA SER A 50 -10.55 13.07 5.76
C SER A 50 -9.51 12.07 6.30
N ARG A 51 -8.31 12.52 6.62
CA ARG A 51 -7.27 11.66 7.21
C ARG A 51 -7.69 11.09 8.55
N THR A 52 -8.22 11.94 9.45
CA THR A 52 -8.72 11.50 10.76
C THR A 52 -9.81 10.44 10.64
N ILE A 53 -10.75 10.60 9.68
CA ILE A 53 -11.80 9.60 9.42
C ILE A 53 -11.20 8.28 8.93
N LEU A 54 -10.22 8.32 8.03
CA LEU A 54 -9.59 7.12 7.49
C LEU A 54 -8.79 6.37 8.57
N ASP A 55 -8.09 7.09 9.44
CA ASP A 55 -7.33 6.50 10.54
C ASP A 55 -8.27 5.85 11.58
N ALA A 56 -9.35 6.54 11.96
CA ALA A 56 -10.41 5.98 12.82
C ALA A 56 -11.10 4.77 12.18
N GLY A 57 -11.41 4.87 10.87
CA GLY A 57 -12.00 3.76 10.12
C GLY A 57 -11.09 2.53 10.09
N LEU A 58 -9.78 2.72 9.88
CA LEU A 58 -8.80 1.64 9.93
C LEU A 58 -8.83 0.91 11.28
N GLU A 59 -8.85 1.64 12.41
CA GLU A 59 -8.93 1.05 13.74
C GLU A 59 -10.21 0.23 13.94
N VAL A 60 -11.36 0.77 13.53
CA VAL A 60 -12.64 0.08 13.68
C VAL A 60 -12.70 -1.16 12.79
N PHE A 61 -12.29 -1.04 11.51
CA PHE A 61 -12.28 -2.18 10.59
C PHE A 61 -11.26 -3.26 10.98
N ALA A 62 -10.11 -2.89 11.52
CA ALA A 62 -9.11 -3.86 11.99
C ALA A 62 -9.62 -4.69 13.17
N LYS A 63 -10.47 -4.10 14.05
CA LYS A 63 -11.04 -4.79 15.22
C LYS A 63 -12.24 -5.65 14.90
N GLN A 64 -13.16 -5.16 14.06
CA GLN A 64 -14.49 -5.73 13.87
C GLN A 64 -14.71 -6.31 12.47
N GLY A 65 -13.76 -6.12 11.57
CA GLY A 65 -13.92 -6.41 10.15
C GLY A 65 -14.90 -5.45 9.45
N PHE A 66 -15.00 -5.55 8.14
CA PHE A 66 -15.90 -4.69 7.37
C PHE A 66 -17.37 -4.86 7.78
N ARG A 67 -17.81 -6.12 8.02
CA ARG A 67 -19.24 -6.40 8.33
C ARG A 67 -19.65 -5.88 9.71
N GLY A 68 -18.81 -6.03 10.72
CA GLY A 68 -19.10 -5.63 12.10
C GLY A 68 -19.04 -4.12 12.32
N ALA A 69 -18.21 -3.41 11.60
CA ALA A 69 -18.02 -1.97 11.74
C ALA A 69 -19.25 -1.15 11.31
N THR A 70 -19.51 -0.03 12.02
CA THR A 70 -20.56 0.93 11.70
C THR A 70 -20.01 2.34 11.45
N LEU A 71 -20.77 3.17 10.71
CA LEU A 71 -20.38 4.58 10.53
C LEU A 71 -20.46 5.39 11.83
N ASP A 72 -21.31 4.99 12.77
CA ASP A 72 -21.42 5.66 14.08
C ASP A 72 -20.15 5.44 14.90
N GLU A 73 -19.63 4.22 14.97
CA GLU A 73 -18.37 3.92 15.65
C GLU A 73 -17.16 4.61 14.98
N ILE A 74 -17.15 4.69 13.66
CA ILE A 74 -16.07 5.41 12.94
C ILE A 74 -16.16 6.91 13.23
N ALA A 75 -17.36 7.49 13.25
CA ALA A 75 -17.55 8.90 13.56
C ALA A 75 -17.14 9.22 15.02
N GLU A 76 -17.54 8.38 15.96
CA GLU A 76 -17.16 8.50 17.37
C GLU A 76 -15.62 8.42 17.54
N ALA A 77 -14.99 7.40 16.94
CA ALA A 77 -13.54 7.24 16.98
C ALA A 77 -12.78 8.41 16.30
N ALA A 78 -13.40 9.05 15.29
CA ALA A 78 -12.84 10.23 14.63
C ALA A 78 -13.10 11.55 15.40
N GLY A 79 -13.87 11.52 16.49
CA GLY A 79 -14.31 12.73 17.21
C GLY A 79 -15.25 13.62 16.38
N LEU A 80 -16.03 13.04 15.48
CA LEU A 80 -16.93 13.73 14.57
C LEU A 80 -18.37 13.24 14.75
N SER A 81 -19.34 14.08 14.38
CA SER A 81 -20.72 13.60 14.22
C SER A 81 -20.88 12.80 12.93
N LYS A 82 -21.80 11.83 12.91
CA LYS A 82 -22.10 11.04 11.71
C LYS A 82 -22.48 11.90 10.49
N PRO A 83 -23.30 12.98 10.60
CA PRO A 83 -23.54 13.87 9.47
C PRO A 83 -22.24 14.52 8.94
N ASN A 84 -21.32 14.88 9.82
CA ASN A 84 -20.03 15.46 9.42
C ASN A 84 -19.16 14.40 8.71
N LEU A 85 -19.12 13.16 9.18
CA LEU A 85 -18.44 12.06 8.49
C LEU A 85 -19.05 11.84 7.10
N LEU A 86 -20.38 11.81 6.98
CA LEU A 86 -21.09 11.59 5.71
C LEU A 86 -20.86 12.71 4.69
N TYR A 87 -20.50 13.89 5.14
CA TYR A 87 -20.06 14.98 4.24
C TYR A 87 -18.76 14.62 3.49
N TYR A 88 -17.84 13.86 4.14
CA TYR A 88 -16.57 13.42 3.53
C TYR A 88 -16.70 12.10 2.80
N PHE A 89 -17.41 11.16 3.37
CA PHE A 89 -17.56 9.80 2.85
C PHE A 89 -19.03 9.39 2.90
N PRO A 90 -19.69 9.20 1.75
CA PRO A 90 -21.14 8.99 1.68
C PRO A 90 -21.60 7.62 2.24
N SER A 91 -20.67 6.69 2.47
CA SER A 91 -20.99 5.36 2.97
C SER A 91 -19.80 4.69 3.68
N LYS A 92 -20.07 3.60 4.40
CA LYS A 92 -19.04 2.73 4.99
C LYS A 92 -18.12 2.14 3.92
N ASP A 93 -18.68 1.74 2.78
CA ASP A 93 -17.89 1.26 1.64
C ASP A 93 -16.95 2.34 1.10
N ALA A 94 -17.38 3.60 1.05
CA ALA A 94 -16.53 4.71 0.61
C ALA A 94 -15.35 4.95 1.56
N VAL A 95 -15.54 4.86 2.88
CA VAL A 95 -14.45 4.94 3.86
C VAL A 95 -13.48 3.77 3.66
N TYR A 96 -14.02 2.56 3.59
CA TYR A 96 -13.22 1.35 3.45
C TYR A 96 -12.41 1.34 2.15
N ALA A 97 -13.03 1.63 1.02
CA ALA A 97 -12.37 1.73 -0.28
C ALA A 97 -11.25 2.79 -0.29
N ALA A 98 -11.47 3.94 0.36
CA ALA A 98 -10.45 4.98 0.47
C ALA A 98 -9.25 4.56 1.35
N ILE A 99 -9.49 3.78 2.42
CA ILE A 99 -8.41 3.18 3.23
C ILE A 99 -7.59 2.22 2.38
N LEU A 100 -8.26 1.29 1.68
CA LEU A 100 -7.58 0.31 0.82
C LEU A 100 -6.79 0.97 -0.32
N ALA A 101 -7.34 2.02 -0.92
CA ALA A 101 -6.65 2.79 -1.96
C ALA A 101 -5.39 3.49 -1.43
N ARG A 102 -5.49 4.13 -0.26
CA ARG A 102 -4.32 4.74 0.42
C ARG A 102 -3.26 3.70 0.73
N GLN A 103 -3.69 2.52 1.16
CA GLN A 103 -2.79 1.41 1.47
C GLN A 103 -2.08 0.89 0.22
N LEU A 104 -2.82 0.69 -0.87
CA LEU A 104 -2.25 0.26 -2.14
C LEU A 104 -1.16 1.23 -2.61
N GLU A 105 -1.43 2.54 -2.59
CA GLU A 105 -0.44 3.56 -2.96
C GLU A 105 0.84 3.46 -2.11
N THR A 106 0.70 3.37 -0.78
CA THR A 106 1.84 3.22 0.14
C THR A 106 2.66 1.96 -0.17
N TRP A 107 2.00 0.85 -0.50
CA TRP A 107 2.65 -0.43 -0.83
C TRP A 107 3.33 -0.43 -2.20
N LEU A 108 2.88 0.43 -3.13
CA LEU A 108 3.44 0.54 -4.48
C LEU A 108 4.63 1.49 -4.57
N ASP A 109 4.73 2.47 -3.66
CA ASP A 109 5.81 3.46 -3.69
C ASP A 109 7.22 2.84 -3.75
N PRO A 110 7.58 1.81 -2.95
CA PRO A 110 8.89 1.19 -3.05
C PRO A 110 9.19 0.60 -4.42
N LEU A 111 8.18 0.03 -5.09
CA LEU A 111 8.35 -0.50 -6.45
C LEU A 111 8.57 0.62 -7.47
N ARG A 112 7.89 1.77 -7.33
CA ARG A 112 8.09 2.95 -8.18
C ARG A 112 9.51 3.51 -8.06
N MET A 113 10.09 3.45 -6.87
CA MET A 113 11.40 4.02 -6.56
C MET A 113 12.58 3.29 -7.19
N ILE A 114 12.40 2.07 -7.73
CA ILE A 114 13.46 1.35 -8.44
C ILE A 114 13.98 2.20 -9.61
N ASP A 115 15.27 2.59 -9.54
CA ASP A 115 15.95 3.37 -10.58
C ASP A 115 16.51 2.44 -11.67
N PRO A 116 16.04 2.56 -12.94
CA PRO A 116 16.54 1.76 -14.04
C PRO A 116 18.04 1.91 -14.31
N LEU A 117 18.65 3.02 -13.88
CA LEU A 117 20.05 3.35 -14.07
C LEU A 117 20.94 2.94 -12.87
N GLY A 118 20.33 2.56 -11.74
CA GLY A 118 21.01 2.14 -10.52
C GLY A 118 21.74 0.81 -10.65
N ASP A 119 22.38 0.39 -9.55
CA ASP A 119 22.89 -0.98 -9.43
C ASP A 119 21.73 -1.95 -9.22
N PRO A 120 21.50 -2.93 -10.12
CA PRO A 120 20.32 -3.78 -10.08
C PRO A 120 20.15 -4.56 -8.78
N ILE A 121 21.26 -5.04 -8.18
CA ILE A 121 21.21 -5.82 -6.94
C ILE A 121 20.85 -4.89 -5.79
N GLU A 122 21.52 -3.74 -5.67
CA GLU A 122 21.23 -2.79 -4.58
C GLU A 122 19.83 -2.17 -4.70
N GLU A 123 19.34 -1.87 -5.91
CA GLU A 123 17.97 -1.40 -6.15
C GLU A 123 16.93 -2.43 -5.67
N MET A 124 17.13 -3.71 -6.02
CA MET A 124 16.24 -4.79 -5.58
C MET A 124 16.31 -5.01 -4.07
N LEU A 125 17.50 -4.93 -3.47
CA LEU A 125 17.64 -5.06 -2.01
C LEU A 125 17.03 -3.88 -1.27
N ALA A 126 17.17 -2.66 -1.77
CA ALA A 126 16.49 -1.48 -1.23
C ALA A 126 14.96 -1.64 -1.30
N TYR A 127 14.44 -2.17 -2.41
CA TYR A 127 13.01 -2.49 -2.55
C TYR A 127 12.55 -3.53 -1.52
N VAL A 128 13.28 -4.63 -1.34
CA VAL A 128 12.98 -5.69 -0.35
C VAL A 128 12.96 -5.12 1.08
N ARG A 129 14.02 -4.36 1.45
CA ARG A 129 14.13 -3.73 2.78
C ARG A 129 12.96 -2.81 3.04
N ARG A 130 12.63 -1.94 2.09
CA ARG A 130 11.50 -1.01 2.24
C ARG A 130 10.15 -1.71 2.37
N LYS A 131 9.94 -2.81 1.63
CA LYS A 131 8.74 -3.64 1.76
C LYS A 131 8.65 -4.30 3.13
N LEU A 132 9.75 -4.81 3.67
CA LEU A 132 9.80 -5.40 5.00
C LEU A 132 9.53 -4.36 6.10
N GLU A 133 10.10 -3.15 5.98
CA GLU A 133 9.83 -2.02 6.88
C GLU A 133 8.33 -1.67 6.90
N LEU A 134 7.69 -1.57 5.73
CA LEU A 134 6.25 -1.31 5.65
C LEU A 134 5.43 -2.40 6.35
N SER A 135 5.84 -3.66 6.24
CA SER A 135 5.17 -4.77 6.94
C SER A 135 5.34 -4.68 8.45
N ARG A 136 6.50 -4.22 8.95
CA ARG A 136 6.75 -3.96 10.36
C ARG A 136 5.94 -2.77 10.89
N ASP A 137 5.96 -1.67 10.14
CA ASP A 137 5.42 -0.39 10.60
C ASP A 137 3.88 -0.31 10.44
N TYR A 138 3.30 -1.06 9.48
CA TYR A 138 1.87 -1.03 9.13
C TYR A 138 1.22 -2.43 9.09
N PRO A 139 1.36 -3.25 10.16
CA PRO A 139 0.87 -4.65 10.14
C PRO A 139 -0.67 -4.76 10.13
N ARG A 140 -1.38 -3.76 10.66
CA ARG A 140 -2.86 -3.74 10.65
C ARG A 140 -3.40 -3.48 9.26
N GLU A 141 -2.80 -2.52 8.59
CA GLU A 141 -3.07 -2.15 7.21
C GLU A 141 -2.80 -3.33 6.28
N SER A 142 -1.65 -4.00 6.46
CA SER A 142 -1.29 -5.19 5.68
C SER A 142 -2.37 -6.26 5.79
N ARG A 143 -2.76 -6.64 7.01
CA ARG A 143 -3.81 -7.65 7.24
C ARG A 143 -5.18 -7.24 6.69
N LEU A 144 -5.55 -5.95 6.82
CA LEU A 144 -6.81 -5.47 6.26
C LEU A 144 -6.84 -5.62 4.74
N PHE A 145 -5.75 -5.24 4.08
CA PHE A 145 -5.58 -5.36 2.63
C PHE A 145 -5.57 -6.82 2.19
N ALA A 146 -4.77 -7.67 2.85
CA ALA A 146 -4.70 -9.11 2.55
C ALA A 146 -6.07 -9.78 2.67
N ASN A 147 -6.83 -9.46 3.72
CA ASN A 147 -8.20 -9.99 3.90
C ASN A 147 -9.14 -9.58 2.76
N GLU A 148 -9.09 -8.34 2.28
CA GLU A 148 -9.91 -7.91 1.14
C GLU A 148 -9.51 -8.65 -0.15
N VAL A 149 -8.21 -8.83 -0.39
CA VAL A 149 -7.70 -9.58 -1.56
C VAL A 149 -8.16 -11.03 -1.50
N LEU A 150 -8.05 -11.70 -0.35
CA LEU A 150 -8.50 -13.08 -0.15
C LEU A 150 -10.01 -13.26 -0.34
N GLN A 151 -10.81 -12.21 -0.11
CA GLN A 151 -12.25 -12.20 -0.35
C GLN A 151 -12.64 -11.81 -1.79
N GLY A 152 -11.68 -11.74 -2.72
CA GLY A 152 -11.91 -11.44 -4.13
C GLY A 152 -11.75 -9.97 -4.50
N ALA A 153 -11.26 -9.12 -3.59
CA ALA A 153 -10.84 -7.73 -3.83
C ALA A 153 -11.91 -6.85 -4.52
N SER A 154 -13.19 -7.10 -4.28
CA SER A 154 -14.30 -6.46 -5.01
C SER A 154 -14.27 -4.91 -4.95
N ARG A 155 -13.66 -4.34 -3.89
CA ARG A 155 -13.51 -2.89 -3.70
C ARG A 155 -12.18 -2.35 -4.20
N LEU A 156 -11.27 -3.23 -4.64
CA LEU A 156 -9.92 -2.88 -5.11
C LEU A 156 -9.69 -3.17 -6.59
N LEU A 157 -10.57 -3.93 -7.26
CA LEU A 157 -10.34 -4.45 -8.63
C LEU A 157 -9.91 -3.35 -9.60
N GLY A 158 -10.56 -2.18 -9.60
CA GLY A 158 -10.18 -1.08 -10.48
C GLY A 158 -8.77 -0.52 -10.24
N GLY A 159 -8.27 -0.58 -9.00
CA GLY A 159 -6.90 -0.20 -8.64
C GLY A 159 -5.88 -1.28 -9.00
N ILE A 160 -6.28 -2.56 -8.91
CA ILE A 160 -5.42 -3.71 -9.22
C ILE A 160 -5.29 -3.92 -10.72
N GLU A 161 -6.41 -3.98 -11.44
CA GLU A 161 -6.44 -4.26 -12.89
C GLU A 161 -5.86 -3.14 -13.74
N GLY A 162 -5.84 -1.91 -13.24
CA GLY A 162 -5.30 -0.76 -13.95
C GLY A 162 -3.91 -0.35 -13.45
N PRO A 163 -3.81 0.53 -12.43
CA PRO A 163 -2.55 1.15 -12.01
C PRO A 163 -1.50 0.17 -11.51
N LEU A 164 -1.90 -0.84 -10.72
CA LEU A 164 -0.97 -1.85 -10.22
C LEU A 164 -0.38 -2.66 -11.36
N LYS A 165 -1.23 -3.14 -12.29
CA LYS A 165 -0.77 -3.91 -13.44
C LYS A 165 0.21 -3.09 -14.29
N ALA A 166 -0.11 -1.84 -14.60
CA ALA A 166 0.75 -0.97 -15.39
C ALA A 166 2.13 -0.76 -14.75
N LEU A 167 2.17 -0.54 -13.42
CA LEU A 167 3.43 -0.39 -12.68
C LEU A 167 4.26 -1.70 -12.69
N VAL A 168 3.60 -2.84 -12.49
CA VAL A 168 4.28 -4.14 -12.53
C VAL A 168 4.84 -4.41 -13.93
N ASP A 169 4.10 -4.12 -14.99
CA ASP A 169 4.56 -4.30 -16.38
C ASP A 169 5.77 -3.38 -16.65
N GLU A 170 5.74 -2.11 -16.20
CA GLU A 170 6.86 -1.16 -16.33
C GLU A 170 8.12 -1.69 -15.63
N LYS A 171 8.01 -2.08 -14.36
CA LYS A 171 9.18 -2.53 -13.59
C LYS A 171 9.67 -3.93 -14.02
N ALA A 172 8.77 -4.79 -14.47
CA ALA A 172 9.16 -6.06 -15.08
C ALA A 172 10.01 -5.85 -16.34
N ALA A 173 9.71 -4.84 -17.16
CA ALA A 173 10.54 -4.48 -18.32
C ALA A 173 11.94 -3.98 -17.90
N VAL A 174 12.06 -3.21 -16.81
CA VAL A 174 13.36 -2.80 -16.23
C VAL A 174 14.17 -4.01 -15.81
N LEU A 175 13.56 -4.92 -15.03
CA LEU A 175 14.20 -6.16 -14.58
C LEU A 175 14.65 -7.03 -15.76
N GLN A 176 13.80 -7.17 -16.78
CA GLN A 176 14.13 -7.91 -17.99
C GLN A 176 15.36 -7.29 -18.71
N GLY A 177 15.40 -5.97 -18.82
CA GLY A 177 16.54 -5.26 -19.40
C GLY A 177 17.86 -5.52 -18.65
N TRP A 178 17.85 -5.59 -17.33
CA TRP A 178 19.02 -5.94 -16.53
C TRP A 178 19.44 -7.41 -16.72
N MET A 179 18.49 -8.33 -16.87
CA MET A 179 18.75 -9.74 -17.17
C MET A 179 19.35 -9.93 -18.56
N ASP A 180 18.83 -9.21 -19.55
CA ASP A 180 19.34 -9.27 -20.94
C ASP A 180 20.76 -8.70 -21.09
N GLN A 181 21.13 -7.73 -20.22
CA GLN A 181 22.48 -7.19 -20.12
C GLN A 181 23.42 -8.07 -19.28
N GLY A 182 22.93 -9.17 -18.69
CA GLY A 182 23.73 -10.04 -17.83
C GLY A 182 24.13 -9.40 -16.49
N ARG A 183 23.41 -8.35 -16.06
CA ARG A 183 23.68 -7.64 -14.80
C ARG A 183 23.08 -8.35 -13.58
N ILE A 184 22.06 -9.15 -13.78
CA ILE A 184 21.46 -10.07 -12.79
C ILE A 184 21.13 -11.41 -13.45
N ALA A 185 20.94 -12.42 -12.61
CA ALA A 185 20.54 -13.76 -13.03
C ALA A 185 19.22 -13.77 -13.78
N ARG A 186 19.07 -14.67 -14.75
CA ARG A 186 17.82 -14.81 -15.54
C ARG A 186 16.72 -15.46 -14.70
N LEU A 187 15.67 -14.70 -14.44
CA LEU A 187 14.47 -15.08 -13.69
C LEU A 187 13.23 -14.58 -14.42
N HIS A 188 12.04 -14.99 -13.96
CA HIS A 188 10.81 -14.39 -14.46
C HIS A 188 10.55 -13.08 -13.71
N PRO A 189 10.55 -11.89 -14.37
CA PRO A 189 10.51 -10.60 -13.69
C PRO A 189 9.30 -10.41 -12.79
N VAL A 190 8.10 -10.78 -13.24
CA VAL A 190 6.86 -10.64 -12.46
C VAL A 190 6.87 -11.55 -11.23
N HIS A 191 7.35 -12.80 -11.37
CA HIS A 191 7.46 -13.71 -10.23
C HIS A 191 8.53 -13.26 -9.23
N LEU A 192 9.58 -12.58 -9.67
CA LEU A 192 10.54 -11.94 -8.77
C LEU A 192 9.87 -10.84 -7.94
N ILE A 193 9.02 -10.00 -8.53
CA ILE A 193 8.23 -8.98 -7.81
C ILE A 193 7.27 -9.67 -6.81
N PHE A 194 6.56 -10.72 -7.24
CA PHE A 194 5.66 -11.46 -6.36
C PHE A 194 6.38 -12.13 -5.19
N SER A 195 7.62 -12.61 -5.39
CA SER A 195 8.41 -13.19 -4.31
C SER A 195 8.78 -12.15 -3.24
N VAL A 196 9.08 -10.92 -3.64
CA VAL A 196 9.29 -9.82 -2.68
C VAL A 196 8.03 -9.61 -1.84
N TRP A 197 6.85 -9.52 -2.47
CA TRP A 197 5.61 -9.33 -1.73
C TRP A 197 5.35 -10.47 -0.75
N SER A 198 5.40 -11.71 -1.22
CA SER A 198 5.11 -12.89 -0.41
C SER A 198 6.05 -13.03 0.78
N LEU A 199 7.35 -12.79 0.57
CA LEU A 199 8.35 -12.98 1.61
C LEU A 199 8.38 -11.83 2.63
N THR A 200 8.02 -10.61 2.24
CA THR A 200 8.01 -9.46 3.16
C THR A 200 6.71 -9.32 3.92
N GLN A 201 5.55 -9.50 3.26
CA GLN A 201 4.24 -9.35 3.90
C GLN A 201 3.89 -10.51 4.83
N HIS A 202 4.51 -11.67 4.67
CA HIS A 202 4.30 -12.83 5.52
C HIS A 202 4.41 -12.50 7.03
N TYR A 203 5.40 -11.70 7.40
CA TYR A 203 5.65 -11.32 8.80
C TYR A 203 4.54 -10.45 9.42
N ALA A 204 3.80 -9.71 8.61
CA ALA A 204 2.65 -8.92 9.05
C ALA A 204 1.34 -9.72 8.98
N ASP A 205 1.11 -10.39 7.86
CA ASP A 205 -0.18 -11.04 7.57
C ASP A 205 -0.37 -12.31 8.40
N PHE A 206 0.73 -13.03 8.68
CA PHE A 206 0.78 -14.27 9.45
C PHE A 206 1.52 -14.10 10.79
N ASP A 207 1.50 -12.91 11.39
CA ASP A 207 2.19 -12.57 12.65
C ASP A 207 1.92 -13.60 13.78
N VAL A 208 0.69 -14.07 13.90
CA VAL A 208 0.31 -15.08 14.90
C VAL A 208 1.10 -16.38 14.70
N GLN A 209 1.25 -16.82 13.45
CA GLN A 209 2.02 -18.03 13.11
C GLN A 209 3.51 -17.80 13.34
N VAL A 210 4.03 -16.67 12.90
CA VAL A 210 5.45 -16.29 13.05
C VAL A 210 5.83 -16.28 14.54
N ARG A 211 5.03 -15.61 15.39
CA ARG A 211 5.26 -15.55 16.83
C ARG A 211 5.07 -16.88 17.54
N ALA A 212 4.17 -17.73 17.06
CA ALA A 212 4.00 -19.07 17.61
C ALA A 212 5.25 -19.95 17.38
N VAL A 213 5.92 -19.77 16.24
CA VAL A 213 7.14 -20.52 15.89
C VAL A 213 8.39 -19.94 16.56
N LEU A 214 8.55 -18.63 16.57
CA LEU A 214 9.76 -17.94 17.06
C LEU A 214 9.71 -17.63 18.56
N GLY A 215 8.54 -17.70 19.19
CA GLY A 215 8.30 -17.26 20.56
C GLY A 215 7.75 -15.82 20.63
N ALA A 216 6.79 -15.60 21.55
CA ALA A 216 6.02 -14.35 21.65
C ALA A 216 6.86 -13.09 21.93
N GLY A 217 8.03 -13.24 22.52
CA GLY A 217 8.95 -12.12 22.85
C GLY A 217 9.98 -11.83 21.75
N HIS A 218 9.97 -12.57 20.64
CA HIS A 218 10.95 -12.41 19.58
C HIS A 218 10.44 -11.41 18.51
N ASP A 219 11.27 -10.42 18.20
CA ASP A 219 11.02 -9.54 17.03
C ASP A 219 11.63 -10.23 15.80
N PRO A 220 10.82 -10.63 14.81
CA PRO A 220 11.33 -11.34 13.66
C PRO A 220 12.00 -10.45 12.62
N PHE A 221 11.81 -9.13 12.66
CA PHE A 221 12.11 -8.26 11.51
C PHE A 221 13.60 -8.09 11.25
N ASP A 222 14.46 -8.01 12.26
CA ASP A 222 15.89 -7.87 12.06
C ASP A 222 16.47 -9.13 11.40
N ALA A 223 16.19 -10.31 11.96
CA ALA A 223 16.63 -11.59 11.39
C ALA A 223 16.02 -11.84 9.99
N ALA A 224 14.77 -11.43 9.78
CA ALA A 224 14.12 -11.50 8.47
C ALA A 224 14.83 -10.60 7.45
N GLY A 225 15.23 -9.39 7.85
CA GLY A 225 15.96 -8.46 7.00
C GLY A 225 17.30 -9.04 6.53
N GLU A 226 18.10 -9.57 7.44
CA GLU A 226 19.37 -10.23 7.12
C GLU A 226 19.18 -11.46 6.21
N PHE A 227 18.19 -12.29 6.51
CA PHE A 227 17.86 -13.45 5.70
C PHE A 227 17.43 -13.07 4.29
N LEU A 228 16.53 -12.09 4.14
CA LEU A 228 16.03 -11.66 2.84
C LEU A 228 17.12 -10.96 2.01
N ASP A 229 17.97 -10.14 2.64
CA ASP A 229 19.11 -9.53 1.95
C ASP A 229 20.03 -10.60 1.36
N HIS A 230 20.39 -11.60 2.17
CA HIS A 230 21.21 -12.72 1.72
C HIS A 230 20.53 -13.53 0.62
N LEU A 231 19.25 -13.86 0.78
CA LEU A 231 18.48 -14.65 -0.19
C LEU A 231 18.41 -13.96 -1.55
N PHE A 232 17.99 -12.68 -1.58
CA PHE A 232 17.84 -11.94 -2.83
C PHE A 232 19.19 -11.65 -3.48
N ARG A 233 20.22 -11.32 -2.70
CA ARG A 233 21.58 -11.13 -3.23
C ARG A 233 22.08 -12.40 -3.92
N ARG A 234 21.94 -13.57 -3.28
CA ARG A 234 22.32 -14.86 -3.89
C ARG A 234 21.50 -15.21 -5.12
N THR A 235 20.20 -14.94 -5.08
CA THR A 235 19.27 -15.24 -6.18
C THR A 235 19.52 -14.36 -7.41
N LEU A 236 19.94 -13.12 -7.21
CA LEU A 236 20.16 -12.14 -8.27
C LEU A 236 21.59 -12.17 -8.83
N SER A 237 22.57 -12.73 -8.12
CA SER A 237 23.96 -12.81 -8.60
C SER A 237 24.07 -13.74 -9.81
N VAL A 238 24.87 -13.32 -10.81
CA VAL A 238 25.18 -14.07 -12.04
C VAL A 238 26.29 -15.08 -11.77
#